data_c9f0f72de382bc5d130789d689f513d0
#
_entry.id   c9f0f72de382bc5d130789d689f513d0
#
_cell.length_a   1.000
_cell.length_b   1.000
_cell.length_c   1.000
_cell.angle_alpha   90.00
_cell.angle_beta   90.00
_cell.angle_gamma   90.00
#
_symmetry.space_group_name_H-M   'P 1'
#
loop_
_entity.id
_entity.type
_entity.pdbx_description
1 polymer ?
#
loop_
_entity_poly.entity_id
_entity_poly.type
_entity_poly.pdbx_seq_one_letter_code
_entity_poly.pdbx_strand_id
1 'polypeptide(L)'
;MCIRDRQYQDTLKLISEIGFDQVNTAAYSPRPNTPAAVWSNQLSEEVKKDRLQEINDLVEKTARSRNQRYINNIERVLIEGLNPKNTSQMMGRTRTNRLTFVEIPKNIDFNFSFGDEFNVKITEARSFSLSGQVCT
;
A
#
# COMPACT_ATOMS: atom_id res chain seq x y z
N MET A 1 -29.85 -14.58 -4.81
CA MET A 1 -28.61 -13.83 -4.62
C MET A 1 -28.87 -12.76 -3.57
N CYS A 2 -28.16 -12.80 -2.48
CA CYS A 2 -28.36 -11.85 -1.37
C CYS A 2 -27.90 -10.45 -1.82
N ILE A 3 -28.58 -9.37 -1.39
CA ILE A 3 -28.19 -7.97 -1.64
C ILE A 3 -26.71 -7.75 -1.29
N ARG A 4 -26.22 -8.42 -0.25
CA ARG A 4 -24.83 -8.36 0.19
C ARG A 4 -23.83 -8.94 -0.80
N ASP A 5 -24.18 -10.00 -1.53
CA ASP A 5 -23.31 -10.58 -2.55
C ASP A 5 -23.16 -9.61 -3.72
N ARG A 6 -24.25 -8.96 -4.12
CA ARG A 6 -24.20 -7.91 -5.13
C ARG A 6 -23.34 -6.72 -4.71
N GLN A 7 -23.52 -6.22 -3.47
CA GLN A 7 -22.72 -5.12 -2.94
C GLN A 7 -21.23 -5.47 -2.87
N TYR A 8 -20.91 -6.72 -2.56
CA TYR A 8 -19.54 -7.20 -2.58
C TYR A 8 -18.96 -7.19 -3.99
N GLN A 9 -19.72 -7.70 -4.98
CA GLN A 9 -19.31 -7.68 -6.38
C GLN A 9 -19.17 -6.24 -6.92
N ASP A 10 -20.06 -5.34 -6.55
CA ASP A 10 -19.97 -3.92 -6.89
C ASP A 10 -18.69 -3.28 -6.30
N THR A 11 -18.28 -3.70 -5.08
CA THR A 11 -17.03 -3.24 -4.46
C THR A 11 -15.81 -3.72 -5.23
N LEU A 12 -15.75 -5.00 -5.62
CA LEU A 12 -14.65 -5.54 -6.44
C LEU A 12 -14.55 -4.82 -7.78
N LYS A 13 -15.69 -4.58 -8.42
CA LYS A 13 -15.77 -3.84 -9.68
C LYS A 13 -15.22 -2.42 -9.53
N LEU A 14 -15.64 -1.70 -8.49
CA LEU A 14 -15.18 -0.36 -8.20
C LEU A 14 -13.66 -0.29 -8.00
N ILE A 15 -13.10 -1.22 -7.20
CA ILE A 15 -11.66 -1.30 -6.96
C ILE A 15 -10.90 -1.52 -8.28
N SER A 16 -11.42 -2.42 -9.13
CA SER A 16 -10.81 -2.73 -10.42
C SER A 16 -10.87 -1.56 -11.41
N GLU A 17 -12.01 -0.87 -11.50
CA GLU A 17 -12.24 0.22 -12.46
C GLU A 17 -11.48 1.49 -12.10
N ILE A 18 -11.49 1.89 -10.83
CA ILE A 18 -10.79 3.10 -10.38
C ILE A 18 -9.29 2.85 -10.30
N GLY A 19 -8.88 1.65 -9.90
CA GLY A 19 -7.48 1.31 -9.75
C GLY A 19 -6.82 2.13 -8.64
N PHE A 20 -7.32 2.06 -7.42
CA PHE A 20 -6.77 2.76 -6.27
C PHE A 20 -5.30 2.40 -6.03
N ASP A 21 -4.54 3.36 -5.56
CA ASP A 21 -3.14 3.16 -5.16
C ASP A 21 -3.00 2.33 -3.89
N GLN A 22 -3.98 2.47 -2.99
CA GLN A 22 -4.08 1.70 -1.75
C GLN A 22 -5.54 1.60 -1.33
N VAL A 23 -5.93 0.43 -0.83
CA VAL A 23 -7.24 0.18 -0.23
C VAL A 23 -7.02 -0.54 1.10
N ASN A 24 -7.55 0.01 2.17
CA ASN A 24 -7.54 -0.64 3.47
C ASN A 24 -8.79 -1.50 3.60
N THR A 25 -8.61 -2.78 3.83
CA THR A 25 -9.67 -3.77 3.93
C THR A 25 -9.69 -4.42 5.29
N ALA A 26 -10.88 -4.75 5.79
CA ALA A 26 -11.06 -5.48 7.03
C ALA A 26 -12.35 -6.32 6.98
N ALA A 27 -12.31 -7.50 7.57
CA ALA A 27 -13.52 -8.27 7.83
C ALA A 27 -14.34 -7.57 8.94
N TYR A 28 -15.65 -7.56 8.78
CA TYR A 28 -16.53 -7.01 9.81
C TYR A 28 -16.44 -7.83 11.09
N SER A 29 -16.16 -7.17 12.19
CA SER A 29 -16.18 -7.72 13.54
C SER A 29 -17.32 -7.08 14.35
N PRO A 30 -18.28 -7.88 14.85
CA PRO A 30 -19.35 -7.36 15.67
C PRO A 30 -18.81 -6.66 16.91
N ARG A 31 -19.24 -5.42 17.16
CA ARG A 31 -18.85 -4.67 18.36
C ARG A 31 -19.99 -4.66 19.35
N PRO A 32 -19.75 -5.02 20.63
CA PRO A 32 -20.77 -4.94 21.67
C PRO A 32 -21.48 -3.58 21.70
N ASN A 33 -22.76 -3.58 22.02
CA ASN A 33 -23.60 -2.38 22.13
C ASN A 33 -23.84 -1.62 20.81
N THR A 34 -23.64 -2.28 19.66
CA THR A 34 -24.04 -1.69 18.37
C THR A 34 -25.24 -2.43 17.78
N PRO A 35 -26.19 -1.74 17.10
CA PRO A 35 -27.34 -2.39 16.46
C PRO A 35 -26.92 -3.51 15.49
N ALA A 36 -25.82 -3.33 14.78
CA ALA A 36 -25.31 -4.31 13.83
C ALA A 36 -24.83 -5.62 14.48
N ALA A 37 -24.39 -5.58 15.74
CA ALA A 37 -23.91 -6.78 16.43
C ALA A 37 -25.02 -7.81 16.70
N VAL A 38 -26.27 -7.35 16.81
CA VAL A 38 -27.44 -8.20 17.13
C VAL A 38 -28.24 -8.61 15.88
N TRP A 39 -27.82 -8.21 14.69
CA TRP A 39 -28.49 -8.64 13.48
C TRP A 39 -28.33 -10.14 13.23
N SER A 40 -29.44 -10.84 13.03
CA SER A 40 -29.46 -12.29 12.83
C SER A 40 -28.86 -12.78 11.52
N ASN A 41 -28.70 -11.86 10.56
CA ASN A 41 -28.25 -12.16 9.20
C ASN A 41 -26.74 -11.91 9.01
N GLN A 42 -25.90 -12.17 10.01
CA GLN A 42 -24.45 -12.11 9.91
C GLN A 42 -23.92 -13.13 8.88
N LEU A 43 -22.87 -12.74 8.15
CA LEU A 43 -22.14 -13.69 7.30
C LEU A 43 -21.29 -14.61 8.18
N SER A 44 -21.09 -15.86 7.75
CA SER A 44 -20.18 -16.78 8.42
C SER A 44 -18.74 -16.25 8.36
N GLU A 45 -17.93 -16.64 9.34
CA GLU A 45 -16.51 -16.23 9.38
C GLU A 45 -15.73 -16.75 8.16
N GLU A 46 -16.09 -17.93 7.66
CA GLU A 46 -15.51 -18.49 6.44
C GLU A 46 -15.75 -17.59 5.24
N VAL A 47 -17.00 -17.19 4.98
CA VAL A 47 -17.35 -16.29 3.87
C VAL A 47 -16.66 -14.93 4.02
N LYS A 48 -16.56 -14.40 5.24
CA LYS A 48 -15.84 -13.14 5.48
C LYS A 48 -14.35 -13.27 5.13
N LYS A 49 -13.72 -14.38 5.51
CA LYS A 49 -12.30 -14.65 5.27
C LYS A 49 -12.03 -14.79 3.77
N ASP A 50 -12.84 -15.56 3.06
CA ASP A 50 -12.66 -15.77 1.62
C ASP A 50 -12.80 -14.47 0.84
N ARG A 51 -13.82 -13.67 1.16
CA ARG A 51 -14.01 -12.36 0.55
C ARG A 51 -12.89 -11.37 0.87
N LEU A 52 -12.39 -11.39 2.10
CA LEU A 52 -11.27 -10.54 2.48
C LEU A 52 -10.01 -10.92 1.69
N GLN A 53 -9.75 -12.22 1.52
CA GLN A 53 -8.62 -12.68 0.72
C GLN A 53 -8.74 -12.26 -0.74
N GLU A 54 -9.91 -12.46 -1.36
CA GLU A 54 -10.16 -12.06 -2.75
C GLU A 54 -9.96 -10.55 -2.97
N ILE A 55 -10.50 -9.71 -2.07
CA ILE A 55 -10.27 -8.25 -2.13
C ILE A 55 -8.79 -7.92 -1.99
N ASN A 56 -8.08 -8.53 -1.05
CA ASN A 56 -6.66 -8.26 -0.82
C ASN A 56 -5.82 -8.63 -2.06
N ASP A 57 -6.10 -9.76 -2.70
CA ASP A 57 -5.41 -10.18 -3.92
C ASP A 57 -5.66 -9.19 -5.07
N LEU A 58 -6.89 -8.71 -5.21
CA LEU A 58 -7.24 -7.69 -6.20
C LEU A 58 -6.53 -6.36 -5.93
N VAL A 59 -6.52 -5.91 -4.68
CA VAL A 59 -5.86 -4.67 -4.25
C VAL A 59 -4.35 -4.78 -4.48
N GLU A 60 -3.74 -5.89 -4.11
CA GLU A 60 -2.30 -6.11 -4.32
C GLU A 60 -1.93 -6.05 -5.81
N LYS A 61 -2.68 -6.74 -6.65
CA LYS A 61 -2.49 -6.75 -8.11
C LYS A 61 -2.63 -5.34 -8.69
N THR A 62 -3.66 -4.61 -8.28
CA THR A 62 -3.93 -3.25 -8.76
C THR A 62 -2.84 -2.29 -8.32
N ALA A 63 -2.47 -2.30 -7.04
CA ALA A 63 -1.42 -1.45 -6.48
C ALA A 63 -0.06 -1.72 -7.16
N ARG A 64 0.29 -2.99 -7.38
CA ARG A 64 1.51 -3.38 -8.08
C ARG A 64 1.55 -2.83 -9.51
N SER A 65 0.46 -2.99 -10.27
CA SER A 65 0.35 -2.45 -11.64
C SER A 65 0.51 -0.93 -11.65
N ARG A 66 -0.07 -0.23 -10.68
CA ARG A 66 0.05 1.22 -10.54
C ARG A 66 1.46 1.66 -10.16
N ASN A 67 2.13 0.92 -9.30
CA ASN A 67 3.50 1.22 -8.88
C ASN A 67 4.53 0.99 -9.99
N GLN A 68 4.31 0.04 -10.89
CA GLN A 68 5.21 -0.22 -12.01
C GLN A 68 5.46 1.02 -12.89
N ARG A 69 4.53 1.97 -12.94
CA ARG A 69 4.68 3.23 -13.70
C ARG A 69 5.79 4.14 -13.18
N TYR A 70 6.25 3.91 -11.94
CA TYR A 70 7.32 4.69 -11.33
C TYR A 70 8.71 4.17 -11.68
N ILE A 71 8.83 2.93 -12.19
CA ILE A 71 10.13 2.35 -12.56
C ILE A 71 10.81 3.23 -13.60
N ASN A 72 12.09 3.53 -13.38
CA ASN A 72 12.94 4.43 -14.15
C ASN A 72 12.59 5.94 -14.05
N ASN A 73 11.52 6.32 -13.36
CA ASN A 73 11.23 7.71 -13.07
C ASN A 73 12.09 8.23 -11.92
N ILE A 74 12.31 9.54 -11.92
CA ILE A 74 12.93 10.25 -10.80
C ILE A 74 11.80 10.84 -9.97
N GLU A 75 11.74 10.44 -8.69
CA GLU A 75 10.76 10.90 -7.73
C GLU A 75 11.44 11.68 -6.60
N ARG A 76 10.79 12.75 -6.16
CA ARG A 76 11.22 13.48 -4.97
C ARG A 76 10.72 12.77 -3.72
N VAL A 77 11.64 12.36 -2.87
CA VAL A 77 11.37 11.56 -1.66
C VAL A 77 11.75 12.35 -0.41
N LEU A 78 10.78 12.55 0.48
CA LEU A 78 10.99 13.11 1.80
C LEU A 78 11.44 11.98 2.74
N ILE A 79 12.62 12.14 3.36
CA ILE A 79 13.20 11.11 4.25
C ILE A 79 12.56 11.18 5.63
N GLU A 80 12.03 10.06 6.08
CA GLU A 80 11.43 9.85 7.41
C GLU A 80 12.38 9.13 8.39
N GLY A 81 13.51 8.61 7.92
CA GLY A 81 14.51 7.95 8.74
C GLY A 81 15.22 6.79 8.07
N LEU A 82 15.83 5.94 8.88
CA LEU A 82 16.41 4.67 8.44
C LEU A 82 15.33 3.58 8.35
N ASN A 83 15.49 2.66 7.41
CA ASN A 83 14.66 1.48 7.34
C ASN A 83 14.94 0.58 8.58
N PRO A 84 13.93 0.33 9.46
CA PRO A 84 14.15 -0.46 10.67
C PRO A 84 14.59 -1.92 10.40
N LYS A 85 14.29 -2.44 9.21
CA LYS A 85 14.64 -3.81 8.81
C LYS A 85 15.99 -3.88 8.08
N ASN A 86 16.48 -2.75 7.55
CA ASN A 86 17.73 -2.69 6.81
C ASN A 86 18.35 -1.29 6.94
N THR A 87 19.26 -1.12 7.89
CA THR A 87 19.91 0.16 8.17
C THR A 87 20.83 0.69 7.07
N SER A 88 21.08 -0.08 6.00
CA SER A 88 21.76 0.41 4.80
C SER A 88 20.83 1.18 3.84
N GLN A 89 19.57 1.33 4.20
CA GLN A 89 18.58 2.06 3.43
C GLN A 89 17.91 3.16 4.27
N MET A 90 17.69 4.30 3.64
CA MET A 90 16.74 5.30 4.12
C MET A 90 15.32 4.88 3.78
N MET A 91 14.38 5.39 4.54
CA MET A 91 12.94 5.23 4.32
C MET A 91 12.31 6.62 4.21
N GLY A 92 11.42 6.78 3.25
CA GLY A 92 10.73 8.06 3.06
C GLY A 92 9.49 7.92 2.20
N ARG A 93 8.92 9.05 1.81
CA ARG A 93 7.69 9.09 1.01
C ARG A 93 7.82 10.02 -0.18
N THR A 94 7.27 9.58 -1.31
CA THR A 94 7.08 10.45 -2.47
C THR A 94 5.97 11.48 -2.22
N ARG A 95 5.85 12.47 -3.10
CA ARG A 95 4.75 13.46 -3.05
C ARG A 95 3.35 12.82 -3.13
N THR A 96 3.25 11.63 -3.71
CA THR A 96 2.01 10.85 -3.78
C THR A 96 1.85 9.87 -2.60
N ASN A 97 2.60 10.10 -1.52
CA ASN A 97 2.57 9.33 -0.26
C ASN A 97 2.96 7.84 -0.42
N ARG A 98 3.79 7.52 -1.41
CA ARG A 98 4.28 6.14 -1.59
C ARG A 98 5.51 5.90 -0.74
N LEU A 99 5.46 4.84 0.07
CA LEU A 99 6.61 4.39 0.84
C LEU A 99 7.74 4.02 -0.11
N THR A 100 8.92 4.61 0.11
CA THR A 100 10.09 4.42 -0.75
C THR A 100 11.30 4.10 0.10
N PHE A 101 11.98 3.01 -0.24
CA PHE A 101 13.28 2.64 0.34
C PHE A 101 14.38 3.12 -0.59
N VAL A 102 15.34 3.85 -0.03
CA VAL A 102 16.41 4.51 -0.80
C VAL A 102 17.75 3.99 -0.31
N GLU A 103 18.53 3.42 -1.21
CA GLU A 103 19.86 2.94 -0.87
C GLU A 103 20.79 4.10 -0.50
N ILE A 104 21.50 3.97 0.64
CA ILE A 104 22.50 4.92 1.07
C ILE A 104 23.75 4.73 0.20
N PRO A 105 24.25 5.80 -0.48
CA PRO A 105 25.46 5.72 -1.28
C PRO A 105 26.66 5.30 -0.42
N LYS A 106 27.40 4.27 -0.85
CA LYS A 106 28.54 3.72 -0.09
C LYS A 106 29.87 4.50 -0.28
N ASN A 107 29.94 5.32 -1.31
CA ASN A 107 31.21 5.88 -1.79
C ASN A 107 31.38 7.37 -1.48
N ILE A 108 30.50 7.95 -0.69
CA ILE A 108 30.49 9.38 -0.36
C ILE A 108 30.20 9.49 1.14
N ASP A 109 30.77 10.47 1.83
CA ASP A 109 30.32 10.90 3.15
C ASP A 109 28.90 11.49 3.03
N PHE A 110 27.93 10.59 2.83
CA PHE A 110 26.55 10.92 2.60
C PHE A 110 25.85 11.13 3.94
N ASN A 111 25.64 12.39 4.27
CA ASN A 111 24.90 12.77 5.47
C ASN A 111 23.46 13.11 5.08
N PHE A 112 22.52 12.67 5.88
CA PHE A 112 21.13 13.03 5.74
C PHE A 112 20.50 13.25 7.12
N SER A 113 19.46 14.05 7.14
CA SER A 113 18.65 14.33 8.33
C SER A 113 17.18 14.00 8.07
N PHE A 114 16.45 13.86 9.15
CA PHE A 114 15.00 13.78 9.09
C PHE A 114 14.43 15.03 8.41
N GLY A 115 13.58 14.83 7.42
CA GLY A 115 12.97 15.93 6.67
C GLY A 115 13.74 16.36 5.42
N ASP A 116 14.90 15.79 5.14
CA ASP A 116 15.60 16.04 3.88
C ASP A 116 14.85 15.46 2.70
N GLU A 117 14.96 16.11 1.56
CA GLU A 117 14.36 15.65 0.31
C GLU A 117 15.43 15.32 -0.72
N PHE A 118 15.34 14.15 -1.32
CA PHE A 118 16.24 13.71 -2.39
C PHE A 118 15.48 13.36 -3.66
N ASN A 119 16.12 13.61 -4.78
CA ASN A 119 15.71 13.04 -6.05
C ASN A 119 16.17 11.59 -6.13
N VAL A 120 15.24 10.65 -6.30
CA VAL A 120 15.48 9.21 -6.26
C VAL A 120 15.04 8.59 -7.56
N LYS A 121 15.96 7.91 -8.24
CA LYS A 121 15.62 7.09 -9.39
C LYS A 121 15.04 5.78 -8.90
N ILE A 122 13.78 5.51 -9.26
CA ILE A 122 13.10 4.28 -8.86
C ILE A 122 13.58 3.12 -9.70
N THR A 123 14.10 2.10 -9.04
CA THR A 123 14.65 0.88 -9.68
C THR A 123 13.73 -0.32 -9.53
N GLU A 124 12.93 -0.38 -8.47
CA GLU A 124 12.02 -1.48 -8.19
C GLU A 124 10.67 -0.96 -7.67
N ALA A 125 9.59 -1.60 -8.08
CA ALA A 125 8.23 -1.31 -7.60
C ALA A 125 7.56 -2.60 -7.12
N ARG A 126 7.15 -2.59 -5.85
CA ARG A 126 6.33 -3.63 -5.21
C ARG A 126 4.90 -3.13 -5.06
N SER A 127 4.03 -3.97 -4.54
CA SER A 127 2.60 -3.63 -4.38
C SER A 127 2.41 -2.40 -3.47
N PHE A 128 3.17 -2.28 -2.38
CA PHE A 128 2.99 -1.21 -1.39
C PHE A 128 4.24 -0.38 -1.11
N SER A 129 5.28 -0.56 -1.90
CA SER A 129 6.53 0.22 -1.75
C SER A 129 7.29 0.34 -3.06
N LEU A 130 8.13 1.35 -3.12
CA LEU A 130 9.12 1.57 -4.17
C LEU A 130 10.51 1.38 -3.58
N SER A 131 11.48 1.09 -4.43
CA SER A 131 12.90 1.12 -4.07
C SER A 131 13.67 1.89 -5.13
N GLY A 132 14.72 2.59 -4.72
CA GLY A 132 15.52 3.40 -5.63
C GLY A 132 16.85 3.83 -5.06
N GLN A 133 17.55 4.65 -5.83
CA GLN A 133 18.86 5.19 -5.53
C GLN A 133 18.83 6.71 -5.67
N VAL A 134 19.59 7.39 -4.81
CA VAL A 134 19.75 8.85 -4.90
C VAL A 134 20.37 9.21 -6.24
N CYS A 135 19.79 10.18 -6.92
CA CYS A 135 20.40 10.79 -8.09
C CYS A 135 21.49 11.76 -7.60
N THR A 136 22.72 11.48 -7.92
CA THR A 136 23.88 12.38 -7.71
C THR A 136 23.96 13.39 -8.83
#